data_6bea4980b063c7dbc798df1dd4924854
#
_entry.id   6bea4980b063c7dbc798df1dd4924854
#
_cell.length_a   1.000
_cell.length_b   1.000
_cell.length_c   1.000
_cell.angle_alpha   90.00
_cell.angle_beta   90.00
_cell.angle_gamma   90.00
#
_symmetry.space_group_name_H-M   'P 1'
#
loop_
_entity.id
_entity.type
_entity.pdbx_description
1 polymer ?
#
loop_
_entity_poly.entity_id
_entity_poly.type
_entity_poly.pdbx_seq_one_letter_code
_entity_poly.pdbx_strand_id
1 'polypeptide(L)' 'MLMTYRDAIGYVSVIVDEHGISFLDGYAYFSDNKKEYKVPVGNIVSVEKMEVK' A
#
# COMPACT_ATOMS: atom_id res chain seq x y z
N MET A 1 5.79 6.77 1.08
CA MET A 1 4.59 7.20 0.36
C MET A 1 3.33 6.76 1.08
N LEU A 2 2.27 7.50 0.89
CA LEU A 2 0.98 7.18 1.49
C LEU A 2 0.14 6.41 0.48
N MET A 3 -0.24 5.21 0.83
CA MET A 3 -1.08 4.38 -0.03
C MET A 3 -2.43 4.15 0.63
N THR A 4 -3.49 4.37 -0.13
CA THR A 4 -4.86 4.13 0.32
C THR A 4 -5.46 3.00 -0.50
N TYR A 5 -6.01 2.03 0.17
CA TYR A 5 -6.66 0.90 -0.51
C TYR A 5 -7.98 0.55 0.17
N ARG A 6 -8.81 -0.20 -0.54
CA ARG A 6 -10.08 -0.70 0.00
C ARG A 6 -9.90 -2.12 0.52
N ASP A 7 -10.52 -2.39 1.67
CA ASP A 7 -10.68 -3.76 2.15
C ASP A 7 -12.14 -4.01 2.48
N ALA A 8 -12.44 -5.12 3.15
CA ALA A 8 -13.81 -5.51 3.46
C ALA A 8 -14.51 -4.53 4.42
N ILE A 9 -13.74 -3.73 5.15
CA ILE A 9 -14.28 -2.81 6.14
C ILE A 9 -14.42 -1.40 5.58
N GLY A 10 -13.60 -1.03 4.60
CA GLY A 10 -13.61 0.30 4.01
C GLY A 10 -12.23 0.70 3.51
N TYR A 11 -11.92 1.98 3.63
CA TYR A 11 -10.65 2.52 3.16
C TYR A 11 -9.60 2.46 4.26
N VAL A 12 -8.42 2.04 3.90
CA VAL A 12 -7.28 1.97 4.81
C VAL A 12 -6.11 2.73 4.19
N SER A 13 -5.46 3.57 4.97
CA SER A 13 -4.27 4.30 4.52
C SER A 13 -3.06 3.82 5.32
N VAL A 14 -1.99 3.53 4.61
CA VAL A 14 -0.74 3.08 5.22
C VAL A 14 0.43 3.88 4.65
N ILE A 15 1.46 4.06 5.45
CA ILE A 15 2.71 4.67 5.01
C ILE A 15 3.65 3.55 4.60
N VAL A 16 4.07 3.55 3.36
CA VAL A 16 4.92 2.51 2.77
C VAL A 16 6.17 3.13 2.21
N ASP A 17 7.31 2.47 2.40
CA ASP A 17 8.54 2.86 1.72
C ASP A 17 8.36 2.59 0.23
N GLU A 18 8.62 3.59 -0.61
CA GLU A 18 8.43 3.43 -2.06
C GLU A 18 9.33 2.34 -2.66
N HIS A 19 10.42 2.01 -1.99
CA HIS A 19 11.29 0.90 -2.40
C HIS A 19 10.91 -0.42 -1.76
N GLY A 20 9.97 -0.41 -0.84
CA GLY A 20 9.53 -1.59 -0.13
C GLY A 20 8.27 -2.23 -0.66
N ILE A 21 7.77 -1.76 -1.79
CA ILE A 21 6.57 -2.31 -2.39
C ILE A 21 6.91 -3.11 -3.63
N SER A 22 6.31 -4.29 -3.77
CA SER A 22 6.51 -5.17 -4.92
C SER A 22 5.16 -5.52 -5.53
N PHE A 23 5.13 -5.64 -6.85
CA PHE A 23 3.92 -6.02 -7.57
C PHE A 23 4.15 -7.37 -8.23
N LEU A 24 3.26 -8.31 -7.98
CA LEU A 24 3.37 -9.66 -8.53
C LEU A 24 1.97 -10.25 -8.67
N ASP A 25 1.67 -10.77 -9.86
CA ASP A 25 0.41 -11.49 -10.15
C ASP A 25 -0.85 -10.69 -9.79
N GLY A 26 -0.83 -9.38 -9.99
CA GLY A 26 -1.98 -8.54 -9.71
C GLY A 26 -2.14 -8.14 -8.25
N TYR A 27 -1.12 -8.38 -7.44
CA TYR A 27 -1.11 -8.02 -6.03
C TYR A 27 0.06 -7.10 -5.72
N ALA A 28 -0.17 -6.21 -4.78
CA ALA A 28 0.88 -5.39 -4.20
C ALA A 28 1.30 -6.00 -2.86
N TYR A 29 2.59 -6.20 -2.69
CA TYR A 29 3.17 -6.74 -1.46
C TYR A 29 4.00 -5.66 -0.79
N PHE A 30 3.74 -5.42 0.46
CA PHE A 30 4.50 -4.44 1.23
C PHE A 30 4.41 -4.79 2.71
N SER A 31 5.26 -4.17 3.49
CA SER A 31 5.23 -4.35 4.94
C SER A 31 5.13 -3.00 5.63
N ASP A 32 4.47 -3.00 6.77
CA ASP A 32 4.34 -1.83 7.62
C ASP A 32 4.41 -2.30 9.06
N ASN A 33 5.35 -1.73 9.82
CA ASN A 33 5.52 -2.04 11.22
C ASN A 33 5.62 -3.55 11.50
N LYS A 34 6.44 -4.25 10.72
CA LYS A 34 6.69 -5.69 10.80
C LYS A 34 5.52 -6.58 10.40
N LYS A 35 4.46 -5.99 9.87
CA LYS A 35 3.35 -6.75 9.29
C LYS A 35 3.49 -6.77 7.77
N GLU A 36 3.20 -7.92 7.18
CA GLU A 36 3.21 -8.06 5.74
C GLU A 36 1.79 -7.96 5.20
N TYR A 37 1.65 -7.24 4.10
CA TYR A 37 0.36 -7.01 3.46
C TYR A 37 0.39 -7.50 2.03
N LYS A 38 -0.74 -8.03 1.60
CA LYS A 38 -0.98 -8.44 0.23
C LYS A 38 -2.31 -7.84 -0.20
N VAL A 39 -2.26 -6.89 -1.10
CA VAL A 39 -3.46 -6.15 -1.52
C VAL A 39 -3.63 -6.29 -3.03
N PRO A 40 -4.83 -6.69 -3.50
CA PRO A 40 -5.09 -6.69 -4.94
C PRO A 40 -4.88 -5.30 -5.52
N VAL A 41 -4.18 -5.20 -6.63
CA VAL A 41 -3.89 -3.91 -7.26
C VAL A 41 -5.18 -3.14 -7.56
N GLY A 42 -6.24 -3.85 -7.95
CA GLY A 42 -7.53 -3.23 -8.21
C GLY A 42 -8.19 -2.57 -7.00
N ASN A 43 -7.72 -2.90 -5.80
CA ASN A 43 -8.24 -2.29 -4.58
C ASN A 43 -7.47 -1.04 -4.16
N ILE A 44 -6.36 -0.74 -4.81
CA ILE A 44 -5.57 0.44 -4.49
C ILE A 44 -6.28 1.66 -5.07
N VAL A 45 -6.61 2.60 -4.20
CA VAL A 45 -7.37 3.80 -4.58
C VAL A 45 -6.42 4.92 -5.00
N SER A 46 -5.38 5.14 -4.22
CA SER A 46 -4.43 6.21 -4.50
C SER A 46 -3.08 5.91 -3.88
N VAL A 47 -2.05 6.47 -4.48
CA VAL A 47 -0.69 6.43 -3.96
C VAL A 47 -0.15 7.85 -4.06
N GLU A 48 0.27 8.42 -2.94
CA GLU A 48 0.79 9.78 -2.90
C GLU A 48 2.20 9.77 -2.35
N LYS A 49 3.07 10.54 -3.01
CA LYS A 49 4.41 10.75 -2.49
C LYS A 49 4.33 11.67 -1.28
N MET A 50 5.03 11.29 -0.23
CA MET A 50 5.19 12.14 0.93
C MET A 50 6.51 12.88 0.79
N GLU A 51 6.44 14.20 0.79
CA GLU A 51 7.65 15.01 0.81
C GLU A 51 8.05 15.24 2.26
N VAL A 52 9.27 14.87 2.56
CA VAL A 52 9.87 15.14 3.84
C VAL A 52 10.82 16.32 3.65
N LYS A 53 10.52 17.38 4.29
CA LYS A 53 11.41 18.55 4.28
C LYS A 53 12.32 18.52 5.48
#